data_2bc065755c48cf75115d83c93f2fbe76
#
_entry.id   2bc065755c48cf75115d83c93f2fbe76
#
_cell.length_a   1.000
_cell.length_b   1.000
_cell.length_c   1.000
_cell.angle_alpha   90.00
_cell.angle_beta   90.00
_cell.angle_gamma   90.00
#
_symmetry.space_group_name_H-M   'P 1'
#
loop_
_entity.id
_entity.type
_entity.pdbx_description
1 polymer ?
#
loop_
_entity_poly.entity_id
_entity_poly.type
_entity_poly.pdbx_seq_one_letter_code
_entity_poly.pdbx_strand_id
1 'polypeptide(L)'
;MGNLAQIAKAMGHEVFGCDNKVYPPMSDELNSSGINFFQGYEEKNIVDADIYVIGNAISKENNLLKEILRLEKKVVSGPEWLYQNILSNKKVIAVSGTHGKTTVTSMIAHALINNNFDPNYLIAGIPKKLEKSWNISNDEVFVIEADEYDTCYFDKRPKFFHYRPNILLINNIEFDHADIYENIEMIEKNFFELIKTMPSKSKVLINEKKVSKSFRNKLKKEKLKTTLQFLSLNTSNIHEENKLLAAHAIEDLISKEKVLNGLKDYIGVKRRFETIFNNKNFKLIDDFAHHPTAIEETIKMIREQTDNLTLIVELGSNSMKRGVHDKRLVDIFKNQETYTINASAEQEKIFSVHAKELTNDDIVKICSKDEKKKTILMCGNRNFHGFQKLILNQLNK
;
A
#
# COMPACT_ATOMS: atom_id res chain seq x y z
N MET A 1 9.18 -0.04 -8.57
CA MET A 1 10.31 0.40 -9.43
C MET A 1 9.82 1.13 -10.68
N GLY A 2 8.77 0.68 -11.38
CA GLY A 2 8.28 1.33 -12.60
C GLY A 2 7.97 2.82 -12.45
N ASN A 3 7.23 3.23 -11.39
CA ASN A 3 6.97 4.66 -11.14
C ASN A 3 8.27 5.46 -10.91
N LEU A 4 9.26 4.85 -10.24
CA LEU A 4 10.57 5.52 -10.04
C LEU A 4 11.32 5.70 -11.36
N ALA A 5 11.24 4.71 -12.26
CA ALA A 5 11.80 4.80 -13.62
C ALA A 5 11.14 5.92 -14.42
N GLN A 6 9.81 6.04 -14.35
CA GLN A 6 9.07 7.12 -15.01
C GLN A 6 9.43 8.49 -14.44
N ILE A 7 9.59 8.61 -13.11
CA ILE A 7 10.06 9.83 -12.43
C ILE A 7 11.46 10.22 -12.96
N ALA A 8 12.41 9.28 -12.97
CA ALA A 8 13.76 9.53 -13.49
C ALA A 8 13.73 10.01 -14.95
N LYS A 9 12.90 9.39 -15.79
CA LYS A 9 12.68 9.80 -17.18
C LYS A 9 12.14 11.23 -17.29
N ALA A 10 11.15 11.56 -16.46
CA ALA A 10 10.57 12.91 -16.42
C ALA A 10 11.58 13.98 -15.95
N MET A 11 12.58 13.61 -15.15
CA MET A 11 13.70 14.45 -14.74
C MET A 11 14.79 14.61 -15.83
N GLY A 12 14.63 13.95 -17.00
CA GLY A 12 15.58 14.03 -18.12
C GLY A 12 16.67 12.97 -18.14
N HIS A 13 16.61 11.95 -17.26
CA HIS A 13 17.54 10.82 -17.33
C HIS A 13 17.21 9.90 -18.50
N GLU A 14 18.22 9.27 -19.06
CA GLU A 14 18.04 8.10 -19.90
C GLU A 14 17.83 6.88 -19.01
N VAL A 15 16.73 6.15 -19.23
CA VAL A 15 16.29 5.11 -18.29
C VAL A 15 16.04 3.80 -19.02
N PHE A 16 16.63 2.74 -18.51
CA PHE A 16 16.39 1.36 -18.92
C PHE A 16 15.91 0.53 -17.74
N GLY A 17 15.16 -0.52 -17.97
CA GLY A 17 14.64 -1.40 -16.95
C GLY A 17 14.91 -2.87 -17.22
N CYS A 18 14.94 -3.67 -16.15
CA CYS A 18 14.98 -5.12 -16.23
C CYS A 18 14.16 -5.72 -15.09
N ASP A 19 13.29 -6.66 -15.41
CA ASP A 19 12.53 -7.43 -14.42
C ASP A 19 12.26 -8.84 -14.94
N ASN A 20 11.96 -9.77 -14.06
CA ASN A 20 11.66 -11.16 -14.45
C ASN A 20 10.43 -11.21 -15.38
N LYS A 21 9.35 -10.49 -15.02
CA LYS A 21 8.13 -10.34 -15.83
C LYS A 21 7.56 -8.94 -15.67
N VAL A 22 7.47 -8.21 -16.78
CA VAL A 22 6.77 -6.92 -16.84
C VAL A 22 5.44 -7.13 -17.55
N TYR A 23 4.33 -6.76 -16.90
CA TYR A 23 2.98 -6.97 -17.40
C TYR A 23 2.07 -5.75 -17.13
N PRO A 24 0.94 -5.63 -17.85
CA PRO A 24 -0.01 -4.53 -17.64
C PRO A 24 -0.52 -4.45 -16.18
N PRO A 25 -0.77 -3.22 -15.65
CA PRO A 25 -0.70 -1.95 -16.36
C PRO A 25 0.71 -1.35 -16.48
N MET A 26 1.69 -1.84 -15.70
CA MET A 26 3.03 -1.24 -15.64
C MET A 26 3.80 -1.32 -16.96
N SER A 27 3.67 -2.42 -17.71
CA SER A 27 4.29 -2.54 -19.05
C SER A 27 3.78 -1.45 -19.99
N ASP A 28 2.48 -1.16 -19.96
CA ASP A 28 1.88 -0.16 -20.83
C ASP A 28 2.32 1.25 -20.42
N GLU A 29 2.40 1.53 -19.13
CA GLU A 29 2.90 2.81 -18.59
C GLU A 29 4.37 3.05 -18.94
N LEU A 30 5.23 2.03 -18.85
CA LEU A 30 6.65 2.13 -19.24
C LEU A 30 6.81 2.36 -20.74
N ASN A 31 6.07 1.64 -21.56
CA ASN A 31 6.07 1.80 -23.01
C ASN A 31 5.60 3.21 -23.41
N SER A 32 4.49 3.69 -22.83
CA SER A 32 3.97 5.03 -23.11
C SER A 32 4.92 6.15 -22.66
N SER A 33 5.75 5.89 -21.66
CA SER A 33 6.80 6.80 -21.18
C SER A 33 8.10 6.70 -22.01
N GLY A 34 8.16 5.82 -23.00
CA GLY A 34 9.37 5.61 -23.82
C GLY A 34 10.54 5.03 -23.04
N ILE A 35 10.26 4.17 -22.04
CA ILE A 35 11.26 3.47 -21.25
C ILE A 35 11.43 2.07 -21.79
N ASN A 36 12.63 1.77 -22.28
CA ASN A 36 13.00 0.43 -22.74
C ASN A 36 13.22 -0.49 -21.53
N PHE A 37 12.69 -1.70 -21.60
CA PHE A 37 12.90 -2.70 -20.54
C PHE A 37 13.07 -4.10 -21.13
N PHE A 38 13.83 -4.93 -20.41
CA PHE A 38 14.11 -6.32 -20.76
C PHE A 38 13.39 -7.25 -19.77
N GLN A 39 12.95 -8.40 -20.25
CA GLN A 39 12.46 -9.48 -19.40
C GLN A 39 13.57 -10.49 -19.14
N GLY A 40 13.67 -10.93 -17.87
CA GLY A 40 14.75 -11.81 -17.40
C GLY A 40 16.00 -11.05 -16.97
N TYR A 41 16.81 -11.73 -16.16
CA TYR A 41 18.03 -11.16 -15.54
C TYR A 41 19.29 -11.80 -16.14
N GLU A 42 19.33 -11.89 -17.47
CA GLU A 42 20.48 -12.42 -18.19
C GLU A 42 21.56 -11.33 -18.34
N GLU A 43 22.83 -11.73 -18.33
CA GLU A 43 23.98 -10.82 -18.46
C GLU A 43 23.92 -9.97 -19.74
N LYS A 44 23.40 -10.52 -20.84
CA LYS A 44 23.19 -9.78 -22.10
C LYS A 44 22.25 -8.57 -21.99
N ASN A 45 21.46 -8.50 -20.90
CA ASN A 45 20.52 -7.41 -20.61
C ASN A 45 21.19 -6.26 -19.84
N ILE A 46 22.49 -6.33 -19.56
CA ILE A 46 23.24 -5.21 -19.00
C ILE A 46 23.31 -4.09 -20.03
N VAL A 47 22.86 -2.92 -19.63
CA VAL A 47 23.05 -1.67 -20.36
C VAL A 47 24.09 -0.87 -19.59
N ASP A 48 25.08 -0.30 -20.27
CA ASP A 48 26.07 0.57 -19.58
C ASP A 48 25.37 1.83 -19.06
N ALA A 49 25.42 2.03 -17.77
CA ALA A 49 24.75 3.11 -17.06
C ALA A 49 25.61 3.66 -15.93
N ASP A 50 25.41 4.93 -15.61
CA ASP A 50 26.11 5.60 -14.51
C ASP A 50 25.69 5.04 -13.13
N ILE A 51 24.44 4.61 -12.99
CA ILE A 51 23.87 4.13 -11.73
C ILE A 51 22.87 3.00 -12.01
N TYR A 52 22.97 1.92 -11.23
CA TYR A 52 21.99 0.83 -11.22
C TYR A 52 21.14 0.90 -9.96
N VAL A 53 19.83 1.06 -10.15
CA VAL A 53 18.89 1.18 -9.03
C VAL A 53 18.26 -0.19 -8.75
N ILE A 54 18.57 -0.77 -7.60
CA ILE A 54 18.19 -2.14 -7.25
C ILE A 54 16.87 -2.17 -6.49
N GLY A 55 15.91 -2.94 -7.03
CA GLY A 55 14.61 -3.17 -6.40
C GLY A 55 14.66 -4.15 -5.24
N ASN A 56 13.69 -4.07 -4.35
CA ASN A 56 13.59 -4.91 -3.15
C ASN A 56 13.56 -6.43 -3.45
N ALA A 57 12.89 -6.83 -4.53
CA ALA A 57 12.74 -8.24 -4.91
C ALA A 57 14.03 -8.89 -5.43
N ILE A 58 15.08 -8.12 -5.69
CA ILE A 58 16.34 -8.62 -6.22
C ILE A 58 17.18 -9.19 -5.08
N SER A 59 17.48 -10.49 -5.16
CA SER A 59 18.38 -11.16 -4.22
C SER A 59 19.86 -11.02 -4.64
N LYS A 60 20.78 -11.25 -3.71
CA LYS A 60 22.21 -11.28 -3.99
C LYS A 60 22.62 -12.38 -4.99
N GLU A 61 21.74 -13.39 -5.18
CA GLU A 61 21.97 -14.51 -6.09
C GLU A 61 21.55 -14.20 -7.55
N ASN A 62 20.95 -13.03 -7.80
CA ASN A 62 20.53 -12.61 -9.13
C ASN A 62 21.76 -12.47 -10.07
N ASN A 63 21.74 -13.13 -11.22
CA ASN A 63 22.86 -13.20 -12.15
C ASN A 63 23.25 -11.84 -12.72
N LEU A 64 22.25 -11.03 -13.14
CA LEU A 64 22.51 -9.69 -13.65
C LEU A 64 23.15 -8.79 -12.58
N LEU A 65 22.68 -8.88 -11.33
CA LEU A 65 23.29 -8.15 -10.22
C LEU A 65 24.72 -8.58 -9.94
N LYS A 66 25.02 -9.89 -9.95
CA LYS A 66 26.38 -10.40 -9.78
C LYS A 66 27.33 -9.82 -10.82
N GLU A 67 26.89 -9.74 -12.06
CA GLU A 67 27.72 -9.18 -13.15
C GLU A 67 27.91 -7.66 -12.99
N ILE A 68 26.86 -6.91 -12.60
CA ILE A 68 26.94 -5.48 -12.29
C ILE A 68 27.99 -5.23 -11.20
N LEU A 69 27.98 -6.04 -10.14
CA LEU A 69 28.94 -5.94 -9.04
C LEU A 69 30.37 -6.36 -9.47
N ARG A 70 30.49 -7.40 -10.32
CA ARG A 70 31.80 -7.82 -10.87
C ARG A 70 32.43 -6.72 -11.71
N LEU A 71 31.60 -5.93 -12.42
CA LEU A 71 32.02 -4.78 -13.21
C LEU A 71 32.25 -3.51 -12.37
N GLU A 72 32.18 -3.63 -11.03
CA GLU A 72 32.36 -2.52 -10.07
C GLU A 72 31.46 -1.30 -10.35
N LYS A 73 30.29 -1.54 -10.92
CA LYS A 73 29.34 -0.47 -11.25
C LYS A 73 28.65 0.07 -9.99
N LYS A 74 28.30 1.35 -10.00
CA LYS A 74 27.60 2.01 -8.90
C LYS A 74 26.18 1.48 -8.75
N VAL A 75 25.87 0.93 -7.58
CA VAL A 75 24.52 0.46 -7.23
C VAL A 75 23.96 1.29 -6.08
N VAL A 76 22.64 1.58 -6.14
CA VAL A 76 21.88 2.26 -5.08
C VAL A 76 20.51 1.60 -4.93
N SER A 77 19.87 1.78 -3.79
CA SER A 77 18.46 1.37 -3.63
C SER A 77 17.50 2.41 -4.22
N GLY A 78 16.27 1.99 -4.53
CA GLY A 78 15.24 2.92 -5.00
C GLY A 78 14.97 4.08 -4.04
N PRO A 79 14.74 3.82 -2.73
CA PRO A 79 14.55 4.87 -1.72
C PRO A 79 15.76 5.81 -1.58
N GLU A 80 16.97 5.28 -1.66
CA GLU A 80 18.19 6.09 -1.61
C GLU A 80 18.32 7.00 -2.83
N TRP A 81 18.10 6.48 -4.04
CA TRP A 81 18.09 7.26 -5.26
C TRP A 81 17.06 8.40 -5.19
N LEU A 82 15.85 8.07 -4.73
CA LEU A 82 14.77 9.04 -4.58
C LEU A 82 15.15 10.18 -3.62
N TYR A 83 15.78 9.83 -2.48
CA TYR A 83 16.26 10.83 -1.54
C TYR A 83 17.34 11.73 -2.15
N GLN A 84 18.36 11.13 -2.74
CA GLN A 84 19.51 11.86 -3.28
C GLN A 84 19.12 12.84 -4.40
N ASN A 85 18.16 12.46 -5.23
CA ASN A 85 17.81 13.22 -6.43
C ASN A 85 16.59 14.16 -6.23
N ILE A 86 15.73 13.88 -5.25
CA ILE A 86 14.46 14.59 -5.11
C ILE A 86 14.20 15.01 -3.67
N LEU A 87 14.07 14.06 -2.73
CA LEU A 87 13.53 14.35 -1.41
C LEU A 87 14.43 15.23 -0.55
N SER A 88 15.73 15.25 -0.79
CA SER A 88 16.70 16.06 -0.05
C SER A 88 16.41 17.58 -0.09
N ASN A 89 15.71 18.03 -1.12
CA ASN A 89 15.36 19.44 -1.35
C ASN A 89 13.85 19.71 -1.20
N LYS A 90 13.08 18.74 -0.64
CA LYS A 90 11.63 18.86 -0.52
C LYS A 90 11.18 18.78 0.94
N LYS A 91 10.02 19.36 1.23
CA LYS A 91 9.29 19.15 2.48
C LYS A 91 8.52 17.83 2.38
N VAL A 92 9.08 16.77 2.96
CA VAL A 92 8.54 15.41 2.84
C VAL A 92 7.44 15.18 3.87
N ILE A 93 6.26 14.81 3.39
CA ILE A 93 5.13 14.30 4.17
C ILE A 93 5.04 12.80 3.93
N ALA A 94 5.44 12.01 4.92
CA ALA A 94 5.48 10.56 4.84
C ALA A 94 4.30 9.94 5.60
N VAL A 95 3.54 9.09 4.92
CA VAL A 95 2.41 8.36 5.51
C VAL A 95 2.82 6.91 5.75
N SER A 96 2.86 6.52 7.01
CA SER A 96 3.24 5.17 7.42
C SER A 96 2.14 4.48 8.23
N GLY A 97 2.33 3.17 8.43
CA GLY A 97 1.43 2.29 9.17
C GLY A 97 1.17 0.99 8.42
N THR A 98 0.67 -0.01 9.09
CA THR A 98 0.39 -1.32 8.51
C THR A 98 -0.69 -1.22 7.43
N HIS A 99 -1.75 -0.42 7.67
CA HIS A 99 -2.87 -0.25 6.76
C HIS A 99 -3.15 1.22 6.45
N GLY A 100 -3.86 1.48 5.33
CA GLY A 100 -4.37 2.79 4.96
C GLY A 100 -3.34 3.75 4.36
N LYS A 101 -2.05 3.41 4.30
CA LYS A 101 -0.97 4.24 3.73
C LYS A 101 -1.38 4.86 2.38
N THR A 102 -1.68 4.02 1.40
CA THR A 102 -2.03 4.43 0.02
C THR A 102 -3.22 5.38 -0.02
N THR A 103 -4.27 5.06 0.75
CA THR A 103 -5.50 5.86 0.80
C THR A 103 -5.22 7.24 1.36
N VAL A 104 -4.53 7.34 2.50
CA VAL A 104 -4.22 8.63 3.15
C VAL A 104 -3.24 9.45 2.31
N THR A 105 -2.19 8.84 1.73
CA THR A 105 -1.27 9.51 0.82
C THR A 105 -2.00 10.10 -0.39
N SER A 106 -2.92 9.32 -0.99
CA SER A 106 -3.75 9.76 -2.11
C SER A 106 -4.72 10.89 -1.70
N MET A 107 -5.31 10.82 -0.51
CA MET A 107 -6.18 11.89 0.03
C MET A 107 -5.39 13.19 0.24
N ILE A 108 -4.17 13.13 0.77
CA ILE A 108 -3.31 14.31 0.96
C ILE A 108 -2.99 14.94 -0.39
N ALA A 109 -2.51 14.16 -1.37
CA ALA A 109 -2.19 14.67 -2.70
C ALA A 109 -3.41 15.29 -3.37
N HIS A 110 -4.57 14.62 -3.32
CA HIS A 110 -5.83 15.10 -3.88
C HIS A 110 -6.29 16.41 -3.21
N ALA A 111 -6.23 16.50 -1.88
CA ALA A 111 -6.62 17.70 -1.15
C ALA A 111 -5.71 18.88 -1.46
N LEU A 112 -4.41 18.67 -1.60
CA LEU A 112 -3.45 19.70 -2.00
C LEU A 112 -3.79 20.23 -3.41
N ILE A 113 -4.01 19.35 -4.39
CA ILE A 113 -4.37 19.72 -5.77
C ILE A 113 -5.67 20.50 -5.80
N ASN A 114 -6.71 20.07 -5.08
CA ASN A 114 -8.00 20.77 -5.01
C ASN A 114 -7.92 22.14 -4.28
N ASN A 115 -6.78 22.43 -3.64
CA ASN A 115 -6.49 23.73 -3.04
C ASN A 115 -5.38 24.49 -3.79
N ASN A 116 -5.20 24.21 -5.09
CA ASN A 116 -4.30 24.89 -6.03
C ASN A 116 -2.79 24.74 -5.73
N PHE A 117 -2.40 23.65 -5.06
CA PHE A 117 -1.01 23.21 -4.98
C PHE A 117 -0.70 22.28 -6.16
N ASP A 118 0.56 22.17 -6.52
CA ASP A 118 1.07 21.15 -7.47
C ASP A 118 2.07 20.22 -6.77
N PRO A 119 1.60 19.42 -5.78
CA PRO A 119 2.49 18.63 -4.94
C PRO A 119 3.22 17.57 -5.75
N ASN A 120 4.48 17.32 -5.39
CA ASN A 120 5.14 16.08 -5.77
C ASN A 120 4.53 14.93 -4.97
N TYR A 121 4.36 13.77 -5.58
CA TYR A 121 3.89 12.59 -4.85
C TYR A 121 4.35 11.28 -5.49
N LEU A 122 4.40 10.24 -4.66
CA LEU A 122 4.58 8.85 -5.06
C LEU A 122 3.64 7.94 -4.26
N ILE A 123 2.65 7.38 -4.95
CA ILE A 123 1.57 6.55 -4.40
C ILE A 123 1.71 5.14 -4.96
N ALA A 124 1.65 4.11 -4.10
CA ALA A 124 1.80 2.72 -4.55
C ALA A 124 0.57 2.19 -5.33
N GLY A 125 -0.61 2.77 -5.11
CA GLY A 125 -1.83 2.44 -5.86
C GLY A 125 -2.08 3.39 -7.02
N ILE A 126 -3.14 3.16 -7.79
CA ILE A 126 -3.59 4.01 -8.90
C ILE A 126 -4.76 4.89 -8.41
N PRO A 127 -4.53 6.18 -8.11
CA PRO A 127 -5.61 7.07 -7.72
C PRO A 127 -6.56 7.31 -8.88
N LYS A 128 -7.88 7.29 -8.62
CA LYS A 128 -8.89 7.36 -9.70
C LYS A 128 -9.05 8.74 -10.33
N LYS A 129 -8.71 9.80 -9.59
CA LYS A 129 -8.80 11.20 -10.06
C LYS A 129 -7.47 11.84 -10.40
N LEU A 130 -6.36 11.20 -10.09
CA LEU A 130 -5.06 11.64 -10.50
C LEU A 130 -4.66 10.88 -11.76
N GLU A 131 -4.04 11.55 -12.71
CA GLU A 131 -3.64 10.93 -13.98
C GLU A 131 -2.63 9.81 -13.79
N LYS A 132 -1.74 9.96 -12.81
CA LYS A 132 -0.64 9.04 -12.53
C LYS A 132 -0.54 8.76 -11.03
N SER A 133 0.16 7.70 -10.69
CA SER A 133 0.52 7.36 -9.30
C SER A 133 1.69 8.20 -8.76
N TRP A 134 2.22 9.10 -9.56
CA TRP A 134 3.32 9.98 -9.22
C TRP A 134 3.18 11.34 -9.92
N ASN A 135 3.77 12.37 -9.29
CA ASN A 135 3.96 13.69 -9.90
C ASN A 135 5.28 14.28 -9.45
N ILE A 136 5.96 14.97 -10.35
CA ILE A 136 7.15 15.78 -10.07
C ILE A 136 6.93 17.18 -10.61
N SER A 137 7.07 18.14 -9.75
CA SER A 137 6.86 19.57 -10.01
C SER A 137 7.91 20.42 -9.29
N ASN A 138 7.79 21.74 -9.47
CA ASN A 138 8.61 22.71 -8.73
C ASN A 138 8.11 23.00 -7.31
N ASP A 139 6.93 22.49 -6.91
CA ASP A 139 6.41 22.64 -5.54
C ASP A 139 7.40 22.04 -4.53
N GLU A 140 7.50 22.64 -3.35
CA GLU A 140 8.39 22.17 -2.29
C GLU A 140 7.86 20.92 -1.55
N VAL A 141 6.56 20.62 -1.64
CA VAL A 141 5.93 19.52 -0.92
C VAL A 141 6.07 18.22 -1.69
N PHE A 142 6.48 17.16 -0.99
CA PHE A 142 6.49 15.79 -1.50
C PHE A 142 5.70 14.86 -0.57
N VAL A 143 4.65 14.22 -1.09
CA VAL A 143 3.81 13.28 -0.34
C VAL A 143 4.16 11.85 -0.74
N ILE A 144 4.51 10.99 0.23
CA ILE A 144 5.00 9.63 -0.04
C ILE A 144 4.46 8.61 0.96
N GLU A 145 4.23 7.38 0.47
CA GLU A 145 4.01 6.23 1.35
C GLU A 145 5.33 5.77 1.97
N ALA A 146 5.36 5.67 3.28
CA ALA A 146 6.54 5.30 4.05
C ALA A 146 6.39 3.88 4.60
N ASP A 147 6.87 2.92 3.80
CA ASP A 147 6.72 1.49 4.06
C ASP A 147 7.76 1.00 5.07
N GLU A 148 7.32 0.18 6.03
CA GLU A 148 8.13 -0.49 7.03
C GLU A 148 8.90 -1.72 6.51
N TYR A 149 8.66 -2.13 5.26
CA TYR A 149 9.35 -3.25 4.63
C TYR A 149 10.79 -2.90 4.27
N ASP A 150 11.69 -3.91 4.26
CA ASP A 150 13.13 -3.74 3.98
C ASP A 150 13.38 -3.11 2.58
N THR A 151 14.51 -2.43 2.46
CA THR A 151 14.83 -1.60 1.28
C THR A 151 15.28 -2.44 0.10
N CYS A 152 16.32 -3.26 0.28
CA CYS A 152 16.87 -4.16 -0.74
C CYS A 152 17.81 -5.20 -0.12
N TYR A 153 18.47 -6.02 -0.93
CA TYR A 153 19.32 -7.11 -0.42
C TYR A 153 20.52 -6.64 0.41
N PHE A 154 21.10 -5.47 0.12
CA PHE A 154 22.25 -4.91 0.83
C PHE A 154 21.88 -3.89 1.91
N ASP A 155 20.62 -3.47 1.97
CA ASP A 155 20.10 -2.61 3.02
C ASP A 155 18.80 -3.18 3.58
N LYS A 156 18.88 -3.77 4.76
CA LYS A 156 17.76 -4.41 5.45
C LYS A 156 16.95 -3.44 6.34
N ARG A 157 17.32 -2.16 6.36
CA ARG A 157 16.52 -1.15 7.05
C ARG A 157 15.22 -0.91 6.28
N PRO A 158 14.12 -0.59 6.97
CA PRO A 158 12.88 -0.13 6.35
C PRO A 158 13.10 1.04 5.38
N LYS A 159 12.34 1.05 4.29
CA LYS A 159 12.41 2.09 3.24
C LYS A 159 12.25 3.50 3.80
N PHE A 160 11.42 3.67 4.82
CA PHE A 160 11.12 4.97 5.42
C PHE A 160 12.34 5.67 6.04
N PHE A 161 13.41 4.98 6.40
CA PHE A 161 14.63 5.60 6.91
C PHE A 161 15.30 6.51 5.89
N HIS A 162 15.16 6.19 4.60
CA HIS A 162 15.75 6.98 3.53
C HIS A 162 15.02 8.30 3.28
N TYR A 163 13.74 8.39 3.62
CA TYR A 163 12.90 9.54 3.23
C TYR A 163 13.10 10.78 4.08
N ARG A 164 13.66 10.65 5.29
CA ARG A 164 13.93 11.76 6.24
C ARG A 164 12.77 12.75 6.35
N PRO A 165 11.58 12.32 6.73
CA PRO A 165 10.37 13.14 6.64
C PRO A 165 10.41 14.37 7.55
N ASN A 166 9.83 15.48 7.07
CA ASN A 166 9.52 16.66 7.87
C ASN A 166 8.21 16.47 8.65
N ILE A 167 7.27 15.72 8.05
CA ILE A 167 6.04 15.30 8.69
C ILE A 167 5.90 13.78 8.52
N LEU A 168 5.85 13.06 9.60
CA LEU A 168 5.58 11.62 9.63
C LEU A 168 4.18 11.38 10.23
N LEU A 169 3.29 10.82 9.44
CA LEU A 169 1.98 10.35 9.90
C LEU A 169 2.04 8.85 10.13
N ILE A 170 1.80 8.40 11.35
CA ILE A 170 1.66 6.99 11.73
C ILE A 170 0.18 6.69 11.93
N ASN A 171 -0.42 6.01 10.93
CA ASN A 171 -1.84 5.66 10.96
C ASN A 171 -2.13 4.56 11.98
N ASN A 172 -1.36 3.48 11.93
CA ASN A 172 -1.49 2.32 12.84
C ASN A 172 -0.16 1.54 12.86
N ILE A 173 0.03 0.74 13.90
CA ILE A 173 1.12 -0.23 13.98
C ILE A 173 0.53 -1.57 14.44
N GLU A 174 0.53 -2.56 13.54
CA GLU A 174 0.10 -3.92 13.80
C GLU A 174 1.17 -4.90 13.32
N PHE A 175 1.10 -6.15 13.77
CA PHE A 175 2.05 -7.18 13.35
C PHE A 175 1.74 -7.66 11.95
N ASP A 176 2.62 -7.38 11.01
CA ASP A 176 2.62 -7.85 9.63
C ASP A 176 4.07 -8.12 9.17
N HIS A 177 4.25 -8.52 7.91
CA HIS A 177 5.57 -8.82 7.34
C HIS A 177 6.36 -9.86 8.14
N ALA A 178 5.68 -10.98 8.51
CA ALA A 178 6.26 -12.07 9.30
C ALA A 178 7.45 -12.79 8.62
N ASP A 179 7.77 -12.44 7.39
CA ASP A 179 8.96 -12.88 6.67
C ASP A 179 10.23 -12.12 7.07
N ILE A 180 10.09 -10.91 7.63
CA ILE A 180 11.21 -10.06 8.06
C ILE A 180 11.13 -9.62 9.53
N TYR A 181 9.95 -9.68 10.15
CA TYR A 181 9.72 -9.36 11.56
C TYR A 181 9.27 -10.57 12.36
N GLU A 182 9.87 -10.80 13.52
CA GLU A 182 9.46 -11.87 14.44
C GLU A 182 8.27 -11.48 15.31
N ASN A 183 8.15 -10.20 15.65
CA ASN A 183 7.13 -9.68 16.53
C ASN A 183 6.86 -8.18 16.29
N ILE A 184 5.82 -7.66 16.91
CA ILE A 184 5.42 -6.25 16.79
C ILE A 184 6.45 -5.29 17.41
N GLU A 185 7.16 -5.71 18.44
CA GLU A 185 8.18 -4.92 19.13
C GLU A 185 9.32 -4.52 18.21
N MET A 186 9.67 -5.39 17.23
CA MET A 186 10.67 -5.06 16.21
C MET A 186 10.16 -3.97 15.27
N ILE A 187 8.89 -3.99 14.89
CA ILE A 187 8.26 -2.95 14.07
C ILE A 187 8.24 -1.63 14.85
N GLU A 188 7.75 -1.65 16.09
CA GLU A 188 7.73 -0.47 16.96
C GLU A 188 9.13 0.11 17.20
N LYS A 189 10.16 -0.74 17.34
CA LYS A 189 11.56 -0.32 17.45
C LYS A 189 12.01 0.44 16.21
N ASN A 190 11.66 -0.04 15.01
CA ASN A 190 12.03 0.66 13.77
C ASN A 190 11.34 2.03 13.67
N PHE A 191 10.06 2.15 14.03
CA PHE A 191 9.39 3.44 14.09
C PHE A 191 10.03 4.37 15.11
N PHE A 192 10.41 3.86 16.28
CA PHE A 192 11.08 4.64 17.30
C PHE A 192 12.43 5.19 16.83
N GLU A 193 13.26 4.34 16.19
CA GLU A 193 14.54 4.75 15.63
C GLU A 193 14.37 5.74 14.45
N LEU A 194 13.36 5.55 13.59
CA LEU A 194 13.03 6.52 12.56
C LEU A 194 12.78 7.90 13.18
N ILE A 195 11.90 7.99 14.19
CA ILE A 195 11.55 9.25 14.85
C ILE A 195 12.78 9.94 15.46
N LYS A 196 13.71 9.18 16.03
CA LYS A 196 14.98 9.71 16.57
C LYS A 196 15.90 10.29 15.50
N THR A 197 15.84 9.75 14.29
CA THR A 197 16.71 10.15 13.17
C THR A 197 16.11 11.24 12.28
N MET A 198 14.84 11.61 12.51
CA MET A 198 14.17 12.66 11.75
C MET A 198 14.87 14.02 11.94
N PRO A 199 14.80 14.91 10.94
CA PRO A 199 15.33 16.27 11.05
C PRO A 199 14.78 17.02 12.27
N SER A 200 15.55 17.91 12.85
CA SER A 200 15.10 18.77 13.95
C SER A 200 13.88 19.60 13.51
N LYS A 201 12.91 19.79 14.43
CA LYS A 201 11.64 20.48 14.17
C LYS A 201 10.66 19.73 13.28
N SER A 202 10.93 18.48 12.90
CA SER A 202 9.95 17.62 12.23
C SER A 202 8.77 17.32 13.15
N LYS A 203 7.61 17.02 12.53
CA LYS A 203 6.35 16.71 13.23
C LYS A 203 6.02 15.23 13.07
N VAL A 204 5.63 14.58 14.14
CA VAL A 204 5.14 13.19 14.12
C VAL A 204 3.70 13.18 14.60
N LEU A 205 2.79 12.78 13.71
CA LEU A 205 1.37 12.63 13.96
C LEU A 205 1.07 11.15 14.18
N ILE A 206 0.46 10.82 15.29
CA ILE A 206 0.23 9.43 15.68
C ILE A 206 -1.26 9.23 15.97
N ASN A 207 -1.90 8.31 15.24
CA ASN A 207 -3.25 7.86 15.57
C ASN A 207 -3.22 7.11 16.92
N GLU A 208 -3.61 7.77 17.97
CA GLU A 208 -3.37 7.33 19.34
C GLU A 208 -3.98 5.96 19.66
N LYS A 209 -5.19 5.70 19.14
CA LYS A 209 -5.92 4.46 19.40
C LYS A 209 -5.39 3.25 18.63
N LYS A 210 -4.60 3.47 17.59
CA LYS A 210 -4.11 2.45 16.63
C LYS A 210 -2.62 2.08 16.84
N VAL A 211 -2.04 2.51 17.95
CA VAL A 211 -0.68 2.13 18.37
C VAL A 211 -0.67 1.67 19.82
N SER A 212 0.27 0.83 20.22
CA SER A 212 0.31 0.26 21.56
C SER A 212 0.55 1.31 22.65
N LYS A 213 0.03 1.05 23.86
CA LYS A 213 0.29 1.90 25.03
C LYS A 213 1.79 1.92 25.38
N SER A 214 2.48 0.80 25.19
CA SER A 214 3.92 0.67 25.42
C SER A 214 4.71 1.62 24.54
N PHE A 215 4.46 1.60 23.22
CA PHE A 215 5.09 2.48 22.25
C PHE A 215 4.87 3.96 22.56
N ARG A 216 3.61 4.36 22.84
CA ARG A 216 3.29 5.73 23.24
C ARG A 216 4.05 6.18 24.48
N ASN A 217 4.11 5.33 25.52
CA ASN A 217 4.82 5.63 26.75
C ASN A 217 6.33 5.76 26.53
N LYS A 218 6.89 4.92 25.67
CA LYS A 218 8.30 5.00 25.29
C LYS A 218 8.62 6.33 24.60
N LEU A 219 7.79 6.74 23.63
CA LEU A 219 7.95 8.02 22.93
C LEU A 219 7.86 9.23 23.88
N LYS A 220 6.89 9.22 24.82
CA LYS A 220 6.71 10.32 25.81
C LYS A 220 7.88 10.47 26.78
N LYS A 221 8.61 9.40 27.07
CA LYS A 221 9.78 9.40 27.97
C LYS A 221 11.09 9.83 27.29
N GLU A 222 11.15 9.75 25.97
CA GLU A 222 12.36 10.04 25.21
C GLU A 222 12.49 11.55 24.95
N LYS A 223 13.71 12.06 25.04
CA LYS A 223 14.03 13.45 24.65
C LYS A 223 14.22 13.53 23.14
N LEU A 224 13.14 13.77 22.43
CA LEU A 224 13.13 13.84 20.96
C LEU A 224 13.37 15.27 20.47
N LYS A 225 13.93 15.40 19.27
CA LYS A 225 14.10 16.68 18.55
C LYS A 225 12.87 17.03 17.70
N THR A 226 11.92 16.12 17.63
CA THR A 226 10.66 16.21 16.86
C THR A 226 9.50 16.58 17.76
N THR A 227 8.48 17.22 17.20
CA THR A 227 7.21 17.47 17.90
C THR A 227 6.29 16.27 17.73
N LEU A 228 5.85 15.68 18.84
CA LEU A 228 4.88 14.58 18.85
C LEU A 228 3.46 15.12 19.04
N GLN A 229 2.54 14.67 18.19
CA GLN A 229 1.11 14.95 18.32
C GLN A 229 0.33 13.63 18.28
N PHE A 230 -0.33 13.28 19.38
CA PHE A 230 -1.22 12.14 19.46
C PHE A 230 -2.63 12.56 19.07
N LEU A 231 -3.16 11.93 18.02
CA LEU A 231 -4.46 12.25 17.46
C LEU A 231 -5.52 11.30 18.03
N SER A 232 -6.41 11.83 18.87
CA SER A 232 -7.58 11.11 19.37
C SER A 232 -8.77 11.34 18.44
N LEU A 233 -8.90 10.50 17.40
CA LEU A 233 -9.96 10.62 16.41
C LEU A 233 -11.24 9.97 16.92
N ASN A 234 -12.34 10.73 16.96
CA ASN A 234 -13.63 10.30 17.47
C ASN A 234 -14.56 9.93 16.31
N THR A 235 -14.18 8.90 15.54
CA THR A 235 -15.01 8.32 14.49
C THR A 235 -14.88 6.79 14.51
N SER A 236 -15.95 6.09 14.14
CA SER A 236 -15.95 4.64 13.95
C SER A 236 -15.85 4.26 12.46
N ASN A 237 -15.86 5.26 11.57
CA ASN A 237 -15.78 5.06 10.12
C ASN A 237 -14.34 5.30 9.66
N ILE A 238 -13.69 4.27 9.11
CA ILE A 238 -12.30 4.31 8.67
C ILE A 238 -12.06 5.33 7.54
N HIS A 239 -13.04 5.57 6.69
CA HIS A 239 -12.92 6.56 5.62
C HIS A 239 -12.86 7.98 6.18
N GLU A 240 -13.72 8.30 7.15
CA GLU A 240 -13.68 9.58 7.87
C GLU A 240 -12.42 9.72 8.71
N GLU A 241 -11.95 8.63 9.33
CA GLU A 241 -10.66 8.59 10.05
C GLU A 241 -9.51 8.98 9.12
N ASN A 242 -9.44 8.36 7.93
CA ASN A 242 -8.42 8.65 6.94
C ASN A 242 -8.47 10.10 6.43
N LYS A 243 -9.67 10.68 6.24
CA LYS A 243 -9.82 12.11 5.89
C LYS A 243 -9.29 13.02 6.98
N LEU A 244 -9.59 12.73 8.25
CA LEU A 244 -9.10 13.50 9.39
C LEU A 244 -7.57 13.40 9.52
N LEU A 245 -7.00 12.22 9.31
CA LEU A 245 -5.54 12.03 9.28
C LEU A 245 -4.90 12.84 8.17
N ALA A 246 -5.46 12.81 6.96
CA ALA A 246 -4.98 13.63 5.84
C ALA A 246 -5.06 15.14 6.16
N ALA A 247 -6.16 15.59 6.80
CA ALA A 247 -6.31 16.98 7.18
C ALA A 247 -5.28 17.41 8.23
N HIS A 248 -4.98 16.57 9.23
CA HIS A 248 -3.93 16.85 10.20
C HIS A 248 -2.52 16.89 9.59
N ALA A 249 -2.26 16.06 8.58
CA ALA A 249 -0.95 16.00 7.93
C ALA A 249 -0.57 17.31 7.21
N ILE A 250 -1.54 18.07 6.75
CA ILE A 250 -1.33 19.32 5.99
C ILE A 250 -1.97 20.56 6.64
N GLU A 251 -2.33 20.48 7.93
CA GLU A 251 -2.97 21.61 8.64
C GLU A 251 -2.10 22.88 8.71
N ASP A 252 -0.77 22.74 8.62
CA ASP A 252 0.17 23.86 8.56
C ASP A 252 0.19 24.55 7.18
N LEU A 253 -0.38 23.94 6.14
CA LEU A 253 -0.47 24.46 4.78
C LEU A 253 -1.87 24.96 4.43
N ILE A 254 -2.89 24.21 4.87
CA ILE A 254 -4.29 24.41 4.49
C ILE A 254 -5.17 24.15 5.72
N SER A 255 -6.17 25.01 5.99
CA SER A 255 -7.10 24.77 7.09
C SER A 255 -7.84 23.42 6.92
N LYS A 256 -8.11 22.74 8.04
CA LYS A 256 -8.81 21.43 8.03
C LYS A 256 -10.14 21.47 7.29
N GLU A 257 -10.89 22.58 7.41
CA GLU A 257 -12.15 22.75 6.71
C GLU A 257 -11.96 22.71 5.18
N LYS A 258 -10.97 23.44 4.65
CA LYS A 258 -10.65 23.43 3.21
C LYS A 258 -10.18 22.06 2.75
N VAL A 259 -9.37 21.34 3.55
CA VAL A 259 -8.96 19.97 3.24
C VAL A 259 -10.17 19.04 3.15
N LEU A 260 -11.04 19.06 4.15
CA LEU A 260 -12.24 18.21 4.18
C LEU A 260 -13.22 18.55 3.04
N ASN A 261 -13.36 19.83 2.69
CA ASN A 261 -14.11 20.25 1.53
C ASN A 261 -13.50 19.74 0.21
N GLY A 262 -12.19 19.83 0.06
CA GLY A 262 -11.46 19.32 -1.10
C GLY A 262 -11.50 17.79 -1.23
N LEU A 263 -11.85 17.07 -0.16
CA LEU A 263 -12.01 15.61 -0.16
C LEU A 263 -13.46 15.14 -0.44
N LYS A 264 -14.43 16.05 -0.63
CA LYS A 264 -15.82 15.66 -0.93
C LYS A 264 -15.98 14.92 -2.25
N ASP A 265 -15.18 15.24 -3.22
CA ASP A 265 -15.18 14.63 -4.55
C ASP A 265 -14.11 13.52 -4.71
N TYR A 266 -13.43 13.14 -3.63
CA TYR A 266 -12.46 12.04 -3.63
C TYR A 266 -13.15 10.70 -3.87
N ILE A 267 -12.79 10.02 -4.97
CA ILE A 267 -13.41 8.76 -5.40
C ILE A 267 -12.54 7.53 -5.15
N GLY A 268 -11.41 7.70 -4.46
CA GLY A 268 -10.56 6.61 -4.01
C GLY A 268 -9.41 6.22 -4.93
N VAL A 269 -8.83 5.08 -4.62
CA VAL A 269 -7.73 4.43 -5.34
C VAL A 269 -8.26 3.11 -5.88
N LYS A 270 -7.79 2.67 -7.06
CA LYS A 270 -8.14 1.34 -7.58
C LYS A 270 -7.78 0.26 -6.57
N ARG A 271 -8.64 -0.75 -6.47
CA ARG A 271 -8.48 -1.86 -5.52
C ARG A 271 -8.44 -1.42 -4.04
N ARG A 272 -9.06 -0.30 -3.67
CA ARG A 272 -9.25 0.14 -2.28
C ARG A 272 -10.73 0.42 -2.07
N PHE A 273 -11.47 -0.58 -1.59
CA PHE A 273 -12.92 -0.56 -1.49
C PHE A 273 -13.59 -0.14 -2.82
N GLU A 274 -13.06 -0.67 -3.92
CA GLU A 274 -13.47 -0.28 -5.26
C GLU A 274 -14.70 -1.05 -5.70
N THR A 275 -15.81 -0.36 -5.96
CA THR A 275 -16.97 -0.97 -6.63
C THR A 275 -16.63 -1.12 -8.12
N ILE A 276 -16.39 -2.36 -8.57
CA ILE A 276 -16.05 -2.68 -9.97
C ILE A 276 -17.24 -3.16 -10.78
N PHE A 277 -18.35 -3.54 -10.12
CA PHE A 277 -19.62 -3.87 -10.74
C PHE A 277 -20.78 -3.50 -9.81
N ASN A 278 -21.86 -2.96 -10.37
CA ASN A 278 -23.04 -2.60 -9.59
C ASN A 278 -24.30 -2.59 -10.48
N ASN A 279 -25.26 -3.44 -10.15
CA ASN A 279 -26.60 -3.43 -10.75
C ASN A 279 -27.69 -3.63 -9.67
N LYS A 280 -28.93 -3.90 -10.06
CA LYS A 280 -30.03 -4.10 -9.11
C LYS A 280 -29.88 -5.34 -8.22
N ASN A 281 -29.18 -6.38 -8.70
CA ASN A 281 -29.08 -7.68 -8.02
C ASN A 281 -27.73 -7.86 -7.32
N PHE A 282 -26.64 -7.25 -7.84
CA PHE A 282 -25.27 -7.49 -7.39
C PHE A 282 -24.47 -6.22 -7.23
N LYS A 283 -23.57 -6.24 -6.27
CA LYS A 283 -22.48 -5.29 -6.10
C LYS A 283 -21.18 -6.09 -5.92
N LEU A 284 -20.16 -5.86 -6.75
CA LEU A 284 -18.84 -6.47 -6.62
C LEU A 284 -17.83 -5.41 -6.21
N ILE A 285 -17.13 -5.67 -5.10
CA ILE A 285 -16.13 -4.79 -4.52
C ILE A 285 -14.78 -5.49 -4.56
N ASP A 286 -13.76 -4.80 -5.09
CA ASP A 286 -12.34 -5.20 -5.04
C ASP A 286 -11.62 -4.39 -3.95
N ASP A 287 -11.00 -5.08 -3.00
CA ASP A 287 -10.19 -4.45 -1.97
C ASP A 287 -8.83 -5.13 -1.83
N PHE A 288 -7.80 -4.33 -1.74
CA PHE A 288 -6.42 -4.77 -1.50
C PHE A 288 -6.18 -5.23 -0.04
N ALA A 289 -7.20 -5.20 0.81
CA ALA A 289 -7.14 -5.69 2.18
C ALA A 289 -6.63 -7.15 2.21
N HIS A 290 -5.53 -7.37 2.91
CA HIS A 290 -4.86 -8.67 3.04
C HIS A 290 -4.34 -8.92 4.46
N HIS A 291 -4.79 -8.13 5.42
CA HIS A 291 -4.59 -8.29 6.85
C HIS A 291 -5.95 -8.37 7.54
N PRO A 292 -6.13 -9.19 8.59
CA PRO A 292 -7.42 -9.36 9.25
C PRO A 292 -8.13 -8.06 9.63
N THR A 293 -7.43 -7.12 10.24
CA THR A 293 -7.99 -5.81 10.62
C THR A 293 -8.57 -5.05 9.43
N ALA A 294 -7.83 -5.01 8.31
CA ALA A 294 -8.30 -4.32 7.11
C ALA A 294 -9.53 -5.02 6.50
N ILE A 295 -9.58 -6.36 6.51
CA ILE A 295 -10.72 -7.15 6.05
C ILE A 295 -11.93 -6.89 6.94
N GLU A 296 -11.76 -6.91 8.28
CA GLU A 296 -12.82 -6.62 9.26
C GLU A 296 -13.39 -5.20 9.06
N GLU A 297 -12.53 -4.20 8.86
CA GLU A 297 -12.96 -2.82 8.62
C GLU A 297 -13.77 -2.69 7.32
N THR A 298 -13.33 -3.36 6.24
CA THR A 298 -14.07 -3.40 4.97
C THR A 298 -15.42 -4.09 5.11
N ILE A 299 -15.47 -5.22 5.81
CA ILE A 299 -16.73 -5.94 6.11
C ILE A 299 -17.67 -5.03 6.91
N LYS A 300 -17.18 -4.34 7.93
CA LYS A 300 -17.99 -3.42 8.74
C LYS A 300 -18.62 -2.33 7.88
N MET A 301 -17.88 -1.70 6.97
CA MET A 301 -18.44 -0.70 6.05
C MET A 301 -19.55 -1.26 5.16
N ILE A 302 -19.45 -2.51 4.73
CA ILE A 302 -20.49 -3.18 3.94
C ILE A 302 -21.70 -3.49 4.79
N ARG A 303 -21.51 -3.97 6.03
CA ARG A 303 -22.56 -4.32 6.97
C ARG A 303 -23.43 -3.13 7.40
N GLU A 304 -22.95 -1.91 7.29
CA GLU A 304 -23.76 -0.70 7.45
C GLU A 304 -24.84 -0.56 6.35
N GLN A 305 -24.69 -1.26 5.21
CA GLN A 305 -25.57 -1.15 4.05
C GLN A 305 -26.35 -2.44 3.76
N THR A 306 -25.82 -3.62 4.07
CA THR A 306 -26.44 -4.92 3.76
C THR A 306 -25.88 -6.06 4.61
N ASP A 307 -26.74 -7.04 4.88
CA ASP A 307 -26.34 -8.32 5.51
C ASP A 307 -26.05 -9.42 4.49
N ASN A 308 -26.46 -9.25 3.21
CA ASN A 308 -26.22 -10.24 2.16
C ASN A 308 -24.82 -10.06 1.55
N LEU A 309 -23.83 -10.64 2.22
CA LEU A 309 -22.41 -10.55 1.90
C LEU A 309 -21.80 -11.93 1.64
N THR A 310 -21.18 -12.09 0.47
CA THR A 310 -20.25 -13.18 0.17
C THR A 310 -18.83 -12.62 0.18
N LEU A 311 -17.93 -13.22 0.97
CA LEU A 311 -16.54 -12.84 1.12
C LEU A 311 -15.62 -13.79 0.34
N ILE A 312 -14.68 -13.26 -0.42
CA ILE A 312 -13.64 -14.02 -1.11
C ILE A 312 -12.29 -13.45 -0.67
N VAL A 313 -11.44 -14.27 -0.03
CA VAL A 313 -10.14 -13.84 0.50
C VAL A 313 -9.01 -14.58 -0.21
N GLU A 314 -8.12 -13.82 -0.85
CA GLU A 314 -6.89 -14.36 -1.43
C GLU A 314 -5.77 -14.34 -0.39
N LEU A 315 -5.25 -15.53 -0.04
CA LEU A 315 -4.15 -15.72 0.90
C LEU A 315 -2.80 -15.49 0.21
N GLY A 316 -2.59 -14.26 -0.27
CA GLY A 316 -1.49 -13.92 -1.19
C GLY A 316 -0.24 -13.35 -0.53
N SER A 317 -0.34 -12.71 0.64
CA SER A 317 0.79 -12.09 1.34
C SER A 317 1.65 -13.14 2.07
N ASN A 318 2.89 -12.77 2.41
CA ASN A 318 3.79 -13.69 3.11
C ASN A 318 3.26 -14.06 4.51
N SER A 319 2.68 -13.10 5.24
CA SER A 319 2.07 -13.35 6.55
C SER A 319 0.86 -14.29 6.45
N MET A 320 -0.02 -14.08 5.44
CA MET A 320 -1.16 -14.95 5.17
C MET A 320 -0.72 -16.37 4.83
N LYS A 321 0.25 -16.55 3.94
CA LYS A 321 0.77 -17.86 3.52
C LYS A 321 1.43 -18.64 4.66
N ARG A 322 2.02 -17.94 5.63
CA ARG A 322 2.63 -18.55 6.82
C ARG A 322 1.63 -18.89 7.92
N GLY A 323 0.34 -18.65 7.71
CA GLY A 323 -0.70 -18.94 8.68
C GLY A 323 -0.71 -18.04 9.94
N VAL A 324 0.07 -16.95 9.94
CA VAL A 324 0.19 -16.05 11.10
C VAL A 324 -1.16 -15.50 11.56
N HIS A 325 -2.09 -15.37 10.64
CA HIS A 325 -3.40 -14.77 10.86
C HIS A 325 -4.56 -15.75 10.88
N ASP A 326 -4.31 -17.06 10.73
CA ASP A 326 -5.36 -18.08 10.51
C ASP A 326 -6.43 -18.07 11.60
N LYS A 327 -6.02 -17.96 12.87
CA LYS A 327 -6.98 -17.91 13.99
C LYS A 327 -7.94 -16.70 13.88
N ARG A 328 -7.43 -15.51 13.55
CA ARG A 328 -8.28 -14.33 13.36
C ARG A 328 -9.16 -14.44 12.11
N LEU A 329 -8.64 -15.05 11.04
CA LEU A 329 -9.42 -15.29 9.82
C LEU A 329 -10.60 -16.22 10.07
N VAL A 330 -10.43 -17.29 10.87
CA VAL A 330 -11.55 -18.15 11.29
C VAL A 330 -12.65 -17.32 11.94
N ASP A 331 -12.32 -16.41 12.84
CA ASP A 331 -13.33 -15.56 13.50
C ASP A 331 -14.04 -14.62 12.51
N ILE A 332 -13.34 -14.09 11.53
CA ILE A 332 -13.92 -13.28 10.45
C ILE A 332 -14.88 -14.12 9.59
N PHE A 333 -14.50 -15.35 9.26
CA PHE A 333 -15.26 -16.21 8.34
C PHE A 333 -16.59 -16.74 8.92
N LYS A 334 -16.76 -16.76 10.25
CA LYS A 334 -17.94 -17.31 10.93
C LYS A 334 -19.28 -16.66 10.55
N ASN A 335 -19.26 -15.40 10.13
CA ASN A 335 -20.48 -14.56 10.06
C ASN A 335 -20.98 -14.30 8.64
N GLN A 336 -20.35 -14.88 7.61
CA GLN A 336 -20.77 -14.72 6.20
C GLN A 336 -20.35 -15.92 5.36
N GLU A 337 -21.00 -16.09 4.21
CA GLU A 337 -20.54 -17.04 3.20
C GLU A 337 -19.11 -16.65 2.75
N THR A 338 -18.13 -17.56 2.94
CA THR A 338 -16.73 -17.23 2.69
C THR A 338 -16.05 -18.28 1.80
N TYR A 339 -15.24 -17.78 0.87
CA TYR A 339 -14.36 -18.54 0.01
C TYR A 339 -12.92 -18.06 0.17
N THR A 340 -11.97 -18.98 0.04
CA THR A 340 -10.53 -18.68 0.02
C THR A 340 -9.94 -18.91 -1.37
N ILE A 341 -8.82 -18.27 -1.64
CA ILE A 341 -7.99 -18.51 -2.83
C ILE A 341 -6.55 -18.67 -2.35
N ASN A 342 -5.88 -19.72 -2.78
CA ASN A 342 -4.51 -20.09 -2.37
C ASN A 342 -4.37 -20.50 -0.91
N ALA A 343 -5.36 -21.12 -0.30
CA ALA A 343 -5.18 -21.78 0.98
C ALA A 343 -4.22 -22.97 0.85
N SER A 344 -3.32 -23.14 1.82
CA SER A 344 -2.57 -24.39 1.93
C SER A 344 -3.47 -25.52 2.43
N ALA A 345 -3.07 -26.77 2.21
CA ALA A 345 -3.84 -27.92 2.69
C ALA A 345 -4.07 -27.92 4.23
N GLU A 346 -3.17 -27.29 4.99
CA GLU A 346 -3.33 -27.09 6.43
C GLU A 346 -4.38 -26.01 6.71
N GLN A 347 -4.32 -24.89 6.00
CA GLN A 347 -5.29 -23.79 6.10
C GLN A 347 -6.69 -24.23 5.68
N GLU A 348 -6.84 -25.03 4.63
CA GLU A 348 -8.13 -25.61 4.22
C GLU A 348 -8.77 -26.43 5.36
N LYS A 349 -7.97 -27.22 6.10
CA LYS A 349 -8.46 -27.95 7.26
C LYS A 349 -8.90 -27.00 8.40
N ILE A 350 -8.10 -25.94 8.67
CA ILE A 350 -8.42 -24.97 9.71
C ILE A 350 -9.72 -24.22 9.38
N PHE A 351 -9.90 -23.85 8.11
CA PHE A 351 -11.05 -23.05 7.66
C PHE A 351 -12.30 -23.86 7.33
N SER A 352 -12.21 -25.21 7.18
CA SER A 352 -13.20 -26.11 6.59
C SER A 352 -14.64 -25.96 7.11
N VAL A 353 -14.83 -25.46 8.35
CA VAL A 353 -16.15 -25.25 8.95
C VAL A 353 -16.78 -23.92 8.47
N HIS A 354 -15.98 -22.92 8.11
CA HIS A 354 -16.44 -21.56 7.89
C HIS A 354 -16.10 -21.00 6.49
N ALA A 355 -15.19 -21.64 5.77
CA ALA A 355 -14.78 -21.25 4.43
C ALA A 355 -14.33 -22.47 3.63
N LYS A 356 -14.34 -22.34 2.32
CA LYS A 356 -13.80 -23.36 1.39
C LYS A 356 -13.01 -22.69 0.27
N GLU A 357 -12.11 -23.45 -0.34
CA GLU A 357 -11.36 -22.98 -1.51
C GLU A 357 -12.33 -22.74 -2.68
N LEU A 358 -12.16 -21.59 -3.37
CA LEU A 358 -13.02 -21.15 -4.46
C LEU A 358 -12.78 -21.99 -5.72
N THR A 359 -13.85 -22.53 -6.28
CA THR A 359 -13.83 -23.27 -7.55
C THR A 359 -14.64 -22.56 -8.64
N ASN A 360 -14.50 -23.00 -9.88
CA ASN A 360 -15.30 -22.48 -10.99
C ASN A 360 -16.80 -22.75 -10.82
N ASP A 361 -17.17 -23.87 -10.22
CA ASP A 361 -18.58 -24.21 -9.97
C ASP A 361 -19.21 -23.32 -8.91
N ASP A 362 -18.41 -22.82 -7.96
CA ASP A 362 -18.90 -21.89 -6.94
C ASP A 362 -19.25 -20.52 -7.53
N ILE A 363 -18.59 -20.09 -8.61
CA ILE A 363 -18.89 -18.82 -9.27
C ILE A 363 -20.35 -18.77 -9.74
N VAL A 364 -20.87 -19.86 -10.28
CA VAL A 364 -22.28 -19.92 -10.74
C VAL A 364 -23.23 -19.72 -9.54
N LYS A 365 -22.92 -20.34 -8.39
CA LYS A 365 -23.72 -20.19 -7.15
C LYS A 365 -23.62 -18.78 -6.58
N ILE A 366 -22.41 -18.22 -6.49
CA ILE A 366 -22.15 -16.87 -5.98
C ILE A 366 -22.92 -15.84 -6.83
N CYS A 367 -22.95 -16.02 -8.15
CA CYS A 367 -23.61 -15.15 -9.11
C CYS A 367 -25.09 -15.51 -9.36
N SER A 368 -25.69 -16.44 -8.61
CA SER A 368 -27.11 -16.70 -8.67
C SER A 368 -27.91 -15.56 -7.99
N LYS A 369 -29.06 -15.19 -8.60
CA LYS A 369 -29.91 -14.11 -8.07
C LYS A 369 -30.56 -14.56 -6.76
N ASP A 370 -30.51 -13.67 -5.79
CA ASP A 370 -31.24 -13.77 -4.53
C ASP A 370 -32.42 -12.79 -4.50
N GLU A 371 -33.30 -12.93 -3.52
CA GLU A 371 -34.42 -11.97 -3.28
C GLU A 371 -33.86 -10.58 -2.94
N LYS A 372 -32.72 -10.51 -2.24
CA LYS A 372 -32.04 -9.27 -1.87
C LYS A 372 -30.76 -9.11 -2.67
N LYS A 373 -30.40 -7.86 -2.94
CA LYS A 373 -29.13 -7.51 -3.59
C LYS A 373 -27.96 -8.11 -2.84
N LYS A 374 -27.14 -8.91 -3.53
CA LYS A 374 -25.94 -9.55 -2.98
C LYS A 374 -24.72 -8.68 -3.17
N THR A 375 -23.94 -8.50 -2.12
CA THR A 375 -22.62 -7.88 -2.20
C THR A 375 -21.55 -8.96 -2.18
N ILE A 376 -20.68 -8.96 -3.16
CA ILE A 376 -19.49 -9.83 -3.24
C ILE A 376 -18.29 -8.95 -2.94
N LEU A 377 -17.54 -9.28 -1.88
CA LEU A 377 -16.31 -8.62 -1.50
C LEU A 377 -15.12 -9.52 -1.81
N MET A 378 -14.20 -9.05 -2.65
CA MET A 378 -12.94 -9.71 -2.92
C MET A 378 -11.80 -8.96 -2.21
N CYS A 379 -11.12 -9.64 -1.27
CA CYS A 379 -10.01 -9.12 -0.49
C CYS A 379 -8.71 -9.84 -0.85
N GLY A 380 -7.67 -9.10 -1.23
CA GLY A 380 -6.37 -9.70 -1.54
C GLY A 380 -5.38 -8.76 -2.22
N ASN A 381 -4.10 -9.05 -2.08
CA ASN A 381 -3.02 -8.22 -2.61
C ASN A 381 -2.43 -8.72 -3.94
N ARG A 382 -3.03 -9.73 -4.55
CA ARG A 382 -2.63 -10.25 -5.87
C ARG A 382 -3.79 -10.16 -6.88
N ASN A 383 -3.84 -11.02 -7.88
CA ASN A 383 -4.79 -10.93 -9.01
C ASN A 383 -5.95 -11.94 -8.92
N PHE A 384 -6.19 -12.51 -7.75
CA PHE A 384 -7.25 -13.50 -7.50
C PHE A 384 -7.24 -14.71 -8.46
N HIS A 385 -6.08 -15.07 -9.02
CA HIS A 385 -5.93 -16.17 -9.99
C HIS A 385 -6.90 -16.11 -11.17
N GLY A 386 -7.35 -14.90 -11.55
CA GLY A 386 -8.30 -14.69 -12.64
C GLY A 386 -9.76 -14.85 -12.27
N PHE A 387 -10.10 -15.30 -11.06
CA PHE A 387 -11.49 -15.47 -10.61
C PHE A 387 -12.30 -14.18 -10.68
N GLN A 388 -11.68 -13.02 -10.42
CA GLN A 388 -12.36 -11.72 -10.56
C GLN A 388 -12.96 -11.53 -11.97
N LYS A 389 -12.19 -11.87 -13.02
CA LYS A 389 -12.66 -11.77 -14.41
C LYS A 389 -13.78 -12.75 -14.69
N LEU A 390 -13.71 -13.96 -14.14
CA LEU A 390 -14.75 -14.99 -14.31
C LEU A 390 -16.06 -14.54 -13.64
N ILE A 391 -16.00 -13.99 -12.42
CA ILE A 391 -17.17 -13.43 -11.72
C ILE A 391 -17.77 -12.28 -12.53
N LEU A 392 -16.96 -11.32 -12.99
CA LEU A 392 -17.44 -10.21 -13.83
C LEU A 392 -18.14 -10.71 -15.09
N ASN A 393 -17.56 -11.70 -15.78
CA ASN A 393 -18.17 -12.30 -16.98
C ASN A 393 -19.52 -12.97 -16.65
N GLN A 394 -19.66 -13.62 -15.51
CA GLN A 394 -20.89 -14.27 -15.08
C GLN A 394 -21.97 -13.24 -14.68
N LEU A 395 -21.59 -12.14 -14.00
CA LEU A 395 -22.51 -11.06 -13.59
C LEU A 395 -23.03 -10.23 -14.78
N ASN A 396 -22.34 -10.25 -15.93
CA ASN A 396 -22.73 -9.56 -17.15
C ASN A 396 -23.68 -10.40 -18.05
N LYS A 397 -23.96 -11.66 -17.71
CA LYS A 397 -24.96 -12.53 -18.36
C LYS A 397 -26.36 -12.29 -17.76
#